data_89dcc6043a755ec2fc459fc78466f1ca
#
_entry.id   89dcc6043a755ec2fc459fc78466f1ca
#
_cell.length_a   1.000
_cell.length_b   1.000
_cell.length_c   1.000
_cell.angle_alpha   90.00
_cell.angle_beta   90.00
_cell.angle_gamma   90.00
#
_symmetry.space_group_name_H-M   'P 1'
#
loop_
_entity.id
_entity.type
_entity.pdbx_description
1 polymer ?
#
loop_
_entity_poly.entity_id
_entity_poly.type
_entity_poly.pdbx_seq_one_letter_code
_entity_poly.pdbx_strand_id
1 'polypeptide(L)'
;DGIKRLDKRTLPRAMNVLKHGWHQLLTLGVLVGLLAWGYSPMLSAFWAIVTLIVLSFRDPLTRMSPVDLLAALESGVRAAMPVTVACACAGIIIGSIFVSGLGLKFTNEVINIADGNLLVLLALTGVAAIILGMGMTTTAVYITVAALIVPSLIHLKVEPMAAHMFAFYYGVVSTITPPVALASFAAAAIAGSSPMGTAVESARIGIAKYLVPFAFVYNPSLLFIGPLWLTCLSAVSAFISLWGLSVMLEGWFKGPLSAAMRAVIGVLSVMALLPPMEPLIDGLPSFILPLVGALGVVMFAVTRYRLNPETAQ
;
A
#
# COMPACT_ATOMS: atom_id res chain seq x y z
N ASP A 1 -15.00 -5.07 -22.77
CA ASP A 1 -14.00 -4.02 -22.49
C ASP A 1 -14.17 -2.89 -23.49
N GLY A 2 -15.04 -1.90 -23.15
CA GLY A 2 -15.40 -0.80 -24.03
C GLY A 2 -14.60 0.49 -23.81
N ILE A 3 -13.40 0.43 -23.25
CA ILE A 3 -12.56 1.60 -23.03
C ILE A 3 -11.89 1.99 -24.35
N LYS A 4 -12.40 3.04 -25.00
CA LYS A 4 -11.76 3.62 -26.17
C LYS A 4 -10.44 4.26 -25.75
N ARG A 5 -9.34 3.89 -26.41
CA ARG A 5 -8.05 4.56 -26.24
C ARG A 5 -8.19 6.03 -26.61
N LEU A 6 -7.69 6.92 -25.76
CA LEU A 6 -7.53 8.34 -26.10
C LEU A 6 -6.65 8.47 -27.35
N ASP A 7 -7.07 9.32 -28.27
CA ASP A 7 -6.30 9.57 -29.49
C ASP A 7 -4.95 10.21 -29.11
N LYS A 8 -3.85 9.55 -29.48
CA LYS A 8 -2.49 10.04 -29.22
C LYS A 8 -2.23 11.45 -29.76
N ARG A 9 -3.04 11.90 -30.71
CA ARG A 9 -2.93 13.25 -31.31
C ARG A 9 -3.48 14.35 -30.40
N THR A 10 -4.36 14.02 -29.45
CA THR A 10 -4.94 14.98 -28.49
C THR A 10 -4.11 15.12 -27.22
N LEU A 11 -3.12 14.24 -27.00
CA LEU A 11 -2.26 14.27 -25.83
C LEU A 11 -1.14 15.31 -26.03
N PRO A 12 -0.97 16.27 -25.08
CA PRO A 12 0.16 17.19 -25.15
C PRO A 12 1.47 16.42 -25.04
N ARG A 13 2.49 16.84 -25.78
CA ARG A 13 3.82 16.22 -25.70
C ARG A 13 4.38 16.42 -24.29
N ALA A 14 4.72 15.33 -23.60
CA ALA A 14 5.23 15.36 -22.23
C ALA A 14 6.40 16.34 -22.03
N MET A 15 7.29 16.46 -23.03
CA MET A 15 8.42 17.40 -22.97
C MET A 15 7.95 18.87 -22.98
N ASN A 16 6.87 19.21 -23.66
CA ASN A 16 6.34 20.57 -23.65
C ASN A 16 5.67 20.90 -22.32
N VAL A 17 4.93 19.96 -21.74
CA VAL A 17 4.35 20.12 -20.41
C VAL A 17 5.45 20.26 -19.37
N LEU A 18 6.51 19.45 -19.45
CA LEU A 18 7.63 19.51 -18.54
C LEU A 18 8.39 20.84 -18.63
N LYS A 19 8.62 21.36 -19.84
CA LYS A 19 9.30 22.63 -20.06
C LYS A 19 8.56 23.83 -19.47
N HIS A 20 7.21 23.81 -19.50
CA HIS A 20 6.41 24.92 -18.96
C HIS A 20 6.09 24.73 -17.47
N GLY A 21 6.01 23.48 -16.98
CA GLY A 21 5.62 23.16 -15.59
C GLY A 21 6.76 22.72 -14.67
N TRP A 22 8.04 22.76 -15.07
CA TRP A 22 9.14 22.26 -14.27
C TRP A 22 9.27 22.94 -12.89
N HIS A 23 8.91 24.21 -12.80
CA HIS A 23 8.92 24.98 -11.56
C HIS A 23 7.93 24.41 -10.52
N GLN A 24 6.81 23.82 -10.94
CA GLN A 24 5.90 23.11 -10.04
C GLN A 24 6.52 21.84 -9.45
N LEU A 25 7.37 21.13 -10.23
CA LEU A 25 8.11 19.98 -9.74
C LEU A 25 9.14 20.36 -8.65
N LEU A 26 9.64 21.60 -8.67
CA LEU A 26 10.55 22.10 -7.65
C LEU A 26 9.90 22.15 -6.26
N THR A 27 8.60 22.43 -6.19
CA THR A 27 7.80 22.36 -4.95
C THR A 27 7.79 20.95 -4.38
N LEU A 28 7.59 19.95 -5.24
CA LEU A 28 7.65 18.55 -4.84
C LEU A 28 9.08 18.17 -4.41
N GLY A 29 10.09 18.67 -5.12
CA GLY A 29 11.50 18.50 -4.77
C GLY A 29 11.84 19.08 -3.38
N VAL A 30 11.31 20.25 -3.04
CA VAL A 30 11.48 20.86 -1.70
C VAL A 30 10.82 19.99 -0.63
N LEU A 31 9.58 19.53 -0.87
CA LEU A 31 8.87 18.64 0.05
C LEU A 31 9.67 17.37 0.35
N VAL A 32 10.04 16.65 -0.70
CA VAL A 32 10.78 15.37 -0.58
C VAL A 32 12.17 15.59 -0.01
N GLY A 33 12.86 16.66 -0.43
CA GLY A 33 14.19 17.00 0.06
C GLY A 33 14.22 17.30 1.56
N LEU A 34 13.25 18.07 2.06
CA LEU A 34 13.15 18.36 3.48
C LEU A 34 12.79 17.11 4.31
N LEU A 35 11.89 16.24 3.79
CA LEU A 35 11.59 14.97 4.43
C LEU A 35 12.82 14.06 4.48
N ALA A 36 13.58 13.98 3.40
CA ALA A 36 14.82 13.20 3.34
C ALA A 36 15.92 13.74 4.28
N TRP A 37 15.92 15.04 4.55
CA TRP A 37 16.79 15.66 5.56
C TRP A 37 16.34 15.47 7.00
N GLY A 38 15.18 14.80 7.22
CA GLY A 38 14.65 14.48 8.55
C GLY A 38 13.80 15.59 9.18
N TYR A 39 13.38 16.59 8.41
CA TYR A 39 12.41 17.58 8.89
C TYR A 39 11.02 16.96 9.03
N SER A 40 10.22 17.49 9.96
CA SER A 40 8.84 17.00 10.16
C SER A 40 7.98 17.19 8.90
N PRO A 41 7.00 16.30 8.64
CA PRO A 41 6.08 16.43 7.51
C PRO A 41 5.34 17.76 7.48
N MET A 42 4.96 18.30 8.65
CA MET A 42 4.28 19.59 8.76
C MET A 42 5.16 20.74 8.29
N LEU A 43 6.42 20.79 8.72
CA LEU A 43 7.38 21.82 8.32
C LEU A 43 7.72 21.70 6.83
N SER A 44 7.90 20.48 6.35
CA SER A 44 8.17 20.21 4.93
C SER A 44 7.02 20.65 4.04
N ALA A 45 5.77 20.37 4.44
CA ALA A 45 4.57 20.84 3.73
C ALA A 45 4.44 22.36 3.75
N PHE A 46 4.71 23.01 4.89
CA PHE A 46 4.69 24.47 5.00
C PHE A 46 5.65 25.12 4.00
N TRP A 47 6.92 24.69 3.97
CA TRP A 47 7.90 25.23 3.04
C TRP A 47 7.60 24.90 1.58
N ALA A 48 7.00 23.74 1.30
CA ALA A 48 6.52 23.42 -0.03
C ALA A 48 5.42 24.37 -0.49
N ILE A 49 4.45 24.69 0.38
CA ILE A 49 3.39 25.67 0.09
C ILE A 49 3.97 27.05 -0.16
N VAL A 50 4.89 27.51 0.70
CA VAL A 50 5.57 28.80 0.51
C VAL A 50 6.30 28.83 -0.83
N THR A 51 7.03 27.77 -1.16
CA THR A 51 7.73 27.64 -2.45
C THR A 51 6.75 27.70 -3.62
N LEU A 52 5.62 27.01 -3.53
CA LEU A 52 4.57 27.04 -4.57
C LEU A 52 4.04 28.47 -4.80
N ILE A 53 3.73 29.18 -3.72
CA ILE A 53 3.24 30.56 -3.79
C ILE A 53 4.29 31.47 -4.45
N VAL A 54 5.55 31.38 -4.02
CA VAL A 54 6.64 32.19 -4.58
C VAL A 54 6.84 31.88 -6.07
N LEU A 55 6.84 30.62 -6.44
CA LEU A 55 7.00 30.18 -7.84
C LEU A 55 5.82 30.55 -8.72
N SER A 56 4.61 30.67 -8.16
CA SER A 56 3.43 31.09 -8.93
C SER A 56 3.56 32.48 -9.52
N PHE A 57 4.34 33.37 -8.89
CA PHE A 57 4.58 34.73 -9.41
C PHE A 57 5.52 34.77 -10.64
N ARG A 58 6.20 33.67 -10.95
CA ARG A 58 7.14 33.62 -12.06
C ARG A 58 6.46 33.57 -13.43
N ASP A 59 5.33 32.90 -13.53
CA ASP A 59 4.59 32.74 -14.79
C ASP A 59 3.26 33.52 -14.70
N PRO A 60 2.98 34.43 -15.64
CA PRO A 60 1.73 35.17 -15.68
C PRO A 60 0.48 34.29 -15.70
N LEU A 61 0.58 33.06 -16.24
CA LEU A 61 -0.53 32.11 -16.31
C LEU A 61 -0.82 31.41 -14.96
N THR A 62 0.16 31.36 -14.06
CA THR A 62 0.03 30.70 -12.76
C THR A 62 0.06 31.70 -11.60
N ARG A 63 0.16 32.99 -11.89
CA ARG A 63 0.25 34.04 -10.88
C ARG A 63 -1.01 34.11 -10.03
N MET A 64 -0.86 33.88 -8.75
CA MET A 64 -1.95 33.96 -7.77
C MET A 64 -2.16 35.39 -7.34
N SER A 65 -3.40 35.89 -7.40
CA SER A 65 -3.80 37.15 -6.77
C SER A 65 -4.00 36.91 -5.26
N PRO A 66 -4.05 38.00 -4.44
CA PRO A 66 -4.39 37.87 -3.02
C PRO A 66 -5.74 37.18 -2.78
N VAL A 67 -6.70 37.41 -3.69
CA VAL A 67 -8.02 36.79 -3.62
C VAL A 67 -7.92 35.27 -3.90
N ASP A 68 -7.13 34.89 -4.89
CA ASP A 68 -6.89 33.45 -5.19
C ASP A 68 -6.20 32.73 -4.04
N LEU A 69 -5.26 33.43 -3.36
CA LEU A 69 -4.58 32.89 -2.18
C LEU A 69 -5.58 32.67 -1.03
N LEU A 70 -6.47 33.60 -0.78
CA LEU A 70 -7.54 33.48 0.24
C LEU A 70 -8.49 32.34 -0.12
N ALA A 71 -8.89 32.24 -1.38
CA ALA A 71 -9.75 31.14 -1.87
C ALA A 71 -9.05 29.78 -1.74
N ALA A 72 -7.76 29.71 -2.03
CA ALA A 72 -6.97 28.49 -1.86
C ALA A 72 -6.87 28.09 -0.38
N LEU A 73 -6.65 29.05 0.54
CA LEU A 73 -6.62 28.79 1.98
C LEU A 73 -7.99 28.32 2.47
N GLU A 74 -9.09 28.97 2.05
CA GLU A 74 -10.44 28.55 2.39
C GLU A 74 -10.72 27.12 1.92
N SER A 75 -10.39 26.83 0.67
CA SER A 75 -10.53 25.49 0.10
C SER A 75 -9.71 24.45 0.86
N GLY A 76 -8.48 24.79 1.23
CA GLY A 76 -7.61 23.93 2.03
C GLY A 76 -8.18 23.63 3.41
N VAL A 77 -8.70 24.65 4.11
CA VAL A 77 -9.36 24.48 5.40
C VAL A 77 -10.62 23.61 5.28
N ARG A 78 -11.45 23.86 4.27
CA ARG A 78 -12.64 23.05 3.99
C ARG A 78 -12.28 21.57 3.72
N ALA A 79 -11.21 21.33 2.96
CA ALA A 79 -10.72 19.97 2.69
C ALA A 79 -10.13 19.29 3.94
N ALA A 80 -9.55 20.06 4.88
CA ALA A 80 -9.01 19.55 6.13
C ALA A 80 -10.09 19.21 7.18
N MET A 81 -11.27 19.87 7.14
CA MET A 81 -12.32 19.68 8.15
C MET A 81 -12.75 18.22 8.35
N PRO A 82 -13.05 17.42 7.29
CA PRO A 82 -13.43 16.03 7.48
C PRO A 82 -12.35 15.21 8.19
N VAL A 83 -11.08 15.45 7.86
CA VAL A 83 -9.94 14.77 8.49
C VAL A 83 -9.82 15.17 9.96
N THR A 84 -9.96 16.46 10.27
CA THR A 84 -9.92 16.99 11.65
C THR A 84 -11.03 16.39 12.51
N VAL A 85 -12.26 16.35 12.00
CA VAL A 85 -13.40 15.75 12.70
C VAL A 85 -13.18 14.24 12.91
N ALA A 86 -12.71 13.54 11.88
CA ALA A 86 -12.39 12.10 11.98
C ALA A 86 -11.31 11.82 13.03
N CYS A 87 -10.25 12.64 13.08
CA CYS A 87 -9.21 12.51 14.09
C CYS A 87 -9.73 12.80 15.51
N ALA A 88 -10.62 13.80 15.66
CA ALA A 88 -11.26 14.10 16.94
C ALA A 88 -12.14 12.92 17.43
N CYS A 89 -12.97 12.35 16.54
CA CYS A 89 -13.77 11.17 16.85
C CYS A 89 -12.89 9.97 17.21
N ALA A 90 -11.84 9.72 16.44
CA ALA A 90 -10.86 8.66 16.74
C ALA A 90 -10.20 8.88 18.11
N GLY A 91 -9.85 10.12 18.46
CA GLY A 91 -9.31 10.47 19.78
C GLY A 91 -10.26 10.15 20.92
N ILE A 92 -11.55 10.43 20.77
CA ILE A 92 -12.59 10.08 21.74
C ILE A 92 -12.68 8.55 21.90
N ILE A 93 -12.69 7.80 20.80
CA ILE A 93 -12.73 6.34 20.80
C ILE A 93 -11.51 5.79 21.54
N ILE A 94 -10.31 6.25 21.19
CA ILE A 94 -9.05 5.82 21.82
C ILE A 94 -9.07 6.14 23.31
N GLY A 95 -9.48 7.35 23.71
CA GLY A 95 -9.60 7.75 25.11
C GLY A 95 -10.57 6.82 25.86
N SER A 96 -11.72 6.52 25.29
CA SER A 96 -12.72 5.61 25.88
C SER A 96 -12.17 4.19 26.05
N ILE A 97 -11.45 3.68 25.06
CA ILE A 97 -10.81 2.36 25.08
C ILE A 97 -9.73 2.32 26.18
N PHE A 98 -8.95 3.39 26.31
CA PHE A 98 -7.89 3.48 27.32
C PHE A 98 -8.46 3.52 28.73
N VAL A 99 -9.47 4.37 28.98
CA VAL A 99 -10.12 4.51 30.29
C VAL A 99 -10.88 3.25 30.70
N SER A 100 -11.54 2.57 29.76
CA SER A 100 -12.28 1.34 30.01
C SER A 100 -11.41 0.09 30.18
N GLY A 101 -10.10 0.18 29.83
CA GLY A 101 -9.21 -0.97 29.76
C GLY A 101 -9.56 -1.99 28.67
N LEU A 102 -10.48 -1.61 27.76
CA LEU A 102 -10.97 -2.49 26.69
C LEU A 102 -9.82 -2.91 25.74
N GLY A 103 -8.85 -2.02 25.53
CA GLY A 103 -7.68 -2.31 24.68
C GLY A 103 -6.87 -3.50 25.20
N LEU A 104 -6.61 -3.54 26.52
CA LEU A 104 -5.90 -4.67 27.14
C LEU A 104 -6.71 -5.96 27.10
N LYS A 105 -8.02 -5.88 27.36
CA LYS A 105 -8.91 -7.05 27.25
C LYS A 105 -8.94 -7.59 25.83
N PHE A 106 -9.12 -6.73 24.83
CA PHE A 106 -9.11 -7.12 23.43
C PHE A 106 -7.78 -7.77 23.04
N THR A 107 -6.65 -7.14 23.43
CA THR A 107 -5.30 -7.68 23.21
C THR A 107 -5.16 -9.09 23.79
N ASN A 108 -5.55 -9.29 25.04
CA ASN A 108 -5.45 -10.59 25.69
C ASN A 108 -6.34 -11.65 25.05
N GLU A 109 -7.58 -11.30 24.69
CA GLU A 109 -8.49 -12.24 24.00
C GLU A 109 -7.97 -12.64 22.62
N VAL A 110 -7.45 -11.71 21.84
CA VAL A 110 -6.88 -12.02 20.52
C VAL A 110 -5.63 -12.88 20.64
N ILE A 111 -4.77 -12.63 21.66
CA ILE A 111 -3.60 -13.47 21.95
C ILE A 111 -4.03 -14.86 22.38
N ASN A 112 -5.04 -14.97 23.26
CA ASN A 112 -5.57 -16.25 23.74
C ASN A 112 -6.15 -17.07 22.57
N ILE A 113 -6.94 -16.46 21.70
CA ILE A 113 -7.51 -17.12 20.51
C ILE A 113 -6.40 -17.56 19.55
N ALA A 114 -5.35 -16.75 19.42
CA ALA A 114 -4.22 -17.06 18.55
C ALA A 114 -3.33 -18.18 19.09
N ASP A 115 -3.45 -18.50 20.40
CA ASP A 115 -2.68 -19.55 21.10
C ASP A 115 -1.16 -19.46 20.81
N GLY A 116 -0.63 -18.24 20.79
CA GLY A 116 0.77 -17.95 20.46
C GLY A 116 1.13 -18.08 18.98
N ASN A 117 0.19 -18.44 18.10
CA ASN A 117 0.43 -18.53 16.68
C ASN A 117 0.37 -17.14 16.03
N LEU A 118 1.53 -16.65 15.59
CA LEU A 118 1.65 -15.33 14.97
C LEU A 118 0.80 -15.19 13.69
N LEU A 119 0.70 -16.22 12.87
CA LEU A 119 -0.08 -16.18 11.63
C LEU A 119 -1.58 -15.99 11.93
N VAL A 120 -2.09 -16.72 12.93
CA VAL A 120 -3.49 -16.60 13.36
C VAL A 120 -3.74 -15.21 13.94
N LEU A 121 -2.83 -14.69 14.76
CA LEU A 121 -2.92 -13.34 15.28
C LEU A 121 -2.98 -12.31 14.14
N LEU A 122 -2.07 -12.38 13.18
CA LEU A 122 -2.06 -11.48 12.03
C LEU A 122 -3.35 -11.57 11.20
N ALA A 123 -3.86 -12.76 10.97
CA ALA A 123 -5.12 -12.94 10.23
C ALA A 123 -6.31 -12.31 10.98
N LEU A 124 -6.44 -12.57 12.29
CA LEU A 124 -7.50 -12.00 13.13
C LEU A 124 -7.40 -10.47 13.19
N THR A 125 -6.19 -9.95 13.37
CA THR A 125 -5.95 -8.50 13.43
C THR A 125 -6.19 -7.84 12.08
N GLY A 126 -5.84 -8.50 10.97
CA GLY A 126 -6.11 -8.02 9.62
C GLY A 126 -7.62 -7.91 9.35
N VAL A 127 -8.39 -8.95 9.70
CA VAL A 127 -9.86 -8.93 9.60
C VAL A 127 -10.46 -7.84 10.47
N ALA A 128 -10.04 -7.72 11.72
CA ALA A 128 -10.49 -6.68 12.63
C ALA A 128 -10.19 -5.28 12.08
N ALA A 129 -8.99 -5.06 11.52
CA ALA A 129 -8.59 -3.80 10.92
C ALA A 129 -9.44 -3.43 9.69
N ILE A 130 -9.79 -4.41 8.85
CA ILE A 130 -10.70 -4.20 7.71
C ILE A 130 -12.08 -3.78 8.24
N ILE A 131 -12.63 -4.51 9.20
CA ILE A 131 -13.97 -4.23 9.76
C ILE A 131 -14.00 -2.84 10.41
N LEU A 132 -13.02 -2.52 11.24
CA LEU A 132 -12.89 -1.20 11.88
C LEU A 132 -12.67 -0.08 10.85
N GLY A 133 -12.03 -0.42 9.73
CA GLY A 133 -11.73 0.53 8.65
C GLY A 133 -12.91 0.85 7.74
N MET A 134 -14.02 0.12 7.84
CA MET A 134 -15.18 0.34 6.98
C MET A 134 -15.79 1.71 7.23
N GLY A 135 -15.80 2.55 6.19
CA GLY A 135 -16.45 3.87 6.25
C GLY A 135 -15.66 4.98 6.95
N MET A 136 -14.44 4.71 7.41
CA MET A 136 -13.56 5.72 8.00
C MET A 136 -12.51 6.22 7.01
N THR A 137 -11.94 7.40 7.27
CA THR A 137 -10.74 7.89 6.55
C THR A 137 -9.51 7.06 6.92
N THR A 138 -8.55 6.94 6.02
CA THR A 138 -7.33 6.14 6.23
C THR A 138 -6.57 6.54 7.50
N THR A 139 -6.51 7.83 7.81
CA THR A 139 -5.87 8.35 9.02
C THR A 139 -6.59 7.89 10.28
N ALA A 140 -7.93 8.01 10.33
CA ALA A 140 -8.73 7.60 11.48
C ALA A 140 -8.65 6.10 11.72
N VAL A 141 -8.73 5.30 10.64
CA VAL A 141 -8.56 3.84 10.70
C VAL A 141 -7.20 3.49 11.29
N TYR A 142 -6.12 4.07 10.73
CA TYR A 142 -4.78 3.76 11.21
C TYR A 142 -4.61 4.07 12.70
N ILE A 143 -5.05 5.24 13.16
CA ILE A 143 -4.94 5.62 14.57
C ILE A 143 -5.71 4.64 15.47
N THR A 144 -6.93 4.28 15.08
CA THR A 144 -7.77 3.35 15.85
C THR A 144 -7.18 1.94 15.88
N VAL A 145 -6.77 1.44 14.73
CA VAL A 145 -6.17 0.09 14.60
C VAL A 145 -4.82 0.03 15.29
N ALA A 146 -4.01 1.08 15.18
CA ALA A 146 -2.73 1.15 15.86
C ALA A 146 -2.89 1.12 17.40
N ALA A 147 -3.87 1.83 17.93
CA ALA A 147 -4.13 1.83 19.37
C ALA A 147 -4.62 0.47 19.91
N LEU A 148 -5.41 -0.26 19.10
CA LEU A 148 -6.02 -1.52 19.53
C LEU A 148 -5.15 -2.76 19.26
N ILE A 149 -4.50 -2.79 18.10
CA ILE A 149 -3.93 -4.01 17.53
C ILE A 149 -2.40 -4.04 17.65
N VAL A 150 -1.72 -2.91 17.45
CA VAL A 150 -0.26 -2.87 17.47
C VAL A 150 0.32 -3.37 18.80
N PRO A 151 -0.24 -3.05 19.99
CA PRO A 151 0.26 -3.59 21.25
C PRO A 151 0.27 -5.13 21.29
N SER A 152 -0.77 -5.78 20.72
CA SER A 152 -0.84 -7.25 20.65
C SER A 152 0.29 -7.85 19.81
N LEU A 153 0.59 -7.22 18.67
CA LEU A 153 1.68 -7.65 17.79
C LEU A 153 3.06 -7.47 18.46
N ILE A 154 3.27 -6.34 19.12
CA ILE A 154 4.53 -6.07 19.84
C ILE A 154 4.70 -7.05 21.01
N HIS A 155 3.62 -7.42 21.68
CA HIS A 155 3.66 -8.41 22.76
C HIS A 155 4.17 -9.78 22.27
N LEU A 156 3.84 -10.18 21.04
CA LEU A 156 4.41 -11.37 20.38
C LEU A 156 5.76 -11.10 19.68
N LYS A 157 6.48 -10.05 20.10
CA LYS A 157 7.83 -9.69 19.62
C LYS A 157 7.90 -9.34 18.14
N VAL A 158 6.78 -8.91 17.54
CA VAL A 158 6.81 -8.31 16.21
C VAL A 158 7.54 -6.98 16.30
N GLU A 159 8.39 -6.72 15.32
CA GLU A 159 9.13 -5.47 15.24
C GLU A 159 8.15 -4.27 15.16
N PRO A 160 8.31 -3.21 15.98
CA PRO A 160 7.34 -2.12 16.07
C PRO A 160 6.98 -1.47 14.74
N MET A 161 7.97 -1.20 13.88
CA MET A 161 7.70 -0.62 12.55
C MET A 161 6.85 -1.56 11.69
N ALA A 162 7.13 -2.87 11.73
CA ALA A 162 6.36 -3.86 10.98
C ALA A 162 4.92 -3.98 11.50
N ALA A 163 4.72 -3.91 12.82
CA ALA A 163 3.39 -3.91 13.43
C ALA A 163 2.56 -2.67 13.02
N HIS A 164 3.18 -1.49 13.05
CA HIS A 164 2.54 -0.25 12.58
C HIS A 164 2.24 -0.28 11.09
N MET A 165 3.17 -0.77 10.25
CA MET A 165 2.95 -0.91 8.82
C MET A 165 1.86 -1.93 8.49
N PHE A 166 1.76 -3.03 9.26
CA PHE A 166 0.67 -3.98 9.16
C PHE A 166 -0.68 -3.30 9.40
N ALA A 167 -0.81 -2.59 10.51
CA ALA A 167 -2.02 -1.84 10.88
C ALA A 167 -2.39 -0.80 9.81
N PHE A 168 -1.40 -0.05 9.31
CA PHE A 168 -1.60 0.97 8.28
C PHE A 168 -2.09 0.37 6.97
N TYR A 169 -1.45 -0.69 6.48
CA TYR A 169 -1.83 -1.34 5.22
C TYR A 169 -3.25 -1.88 5.26
N TYR A 170 -3.63 -2.58 6.35
CA TYR A 170 -4.99 -3.09 6.48
C TYR A 170 -6.03 -1.98 6.64
N GLY A 171 -5.67 -0.86 7.26
CA GLY A 171 -6.48 0.34 7.27
C GLY A 171 -6.72 0.89 5.86
N VAL A 172 -5.68 0.96 5.02
CA VAL A 172 -5.80 1.40 3.62
C VAL A 172 -6.60 0.40 2.78
N VAL A 173 -6.35 -0.90 2.97
CA VAL A 173 -7.02 -1.98 2.23
C VAL A 173 -8.54 -1.98 2.45
N SER A 174 -9.02 -1.56 3.63
CA SER A 174 -10.45 -1.45 3.91
C SER A 174 -11.19 -0.57 2.90
N THR A 175 -10.53 0.42 2.31
CA THR A 175 -11.12 1.34 1.32
C THR A 175 -11.41 0.71 -0.04
N ILE A 176 -10.81 -0.44 -0.34
CA ILE A 176 -11.03 -1.21 -1.59
C ILE A 176 -11.73 -2.56 -1.32
N THR A 177 -11.97 -2.90 -0.05
CA THR A 177 -12.53 -4.19 0.36
C THR A 177 -14.05 -4.10 0.52
N PRO A 178 -14.85 -4.97 -0.13
CA PRO A 178 -16.27 -5.05 0.15
C PRO A 178 -16.53 -5.34 1.64
N PRO A 179 -17.66 -4.89 2.23
CA PRO A 179 -18.85 -4.30 1.60
C PRO A 179 -18.81 -2.76 1.47
N VAL A 180 -17.88 -2.05 2.08
CA VAL A 180 -17.87 -0.55 2.17
C VAL A 180 -16.63 0.02 1.48
N ALA A 181 -16.30 -0.44 0.33
CA ALA A 181 -15.13 -0.07 -0.47
C ALA A 181 -15.23 1.35 -1.06
N LEU A 182 -15.06 2.38 -0.23
CA LEU A 182 -15.29 3.79 -0.60
C LEU A 182 -14.52 4.23 -1.85
N ALA A 183 -13.25 3.86 -1.97
CA ALA A 183 -12.44 4.22 -3.13
C ALA A 183 -12.94 3.53 -4.41
N SER A 184 -13.34 2.26 -4.31
CA SER A 184 -13.91 1.51 -5.42
C SER A 184 -15.28 2.03 -5.84
N PHE A 185 -16.11 2.46 -4.89
CA PHE A 185 -17.41 3.05 -5.18
C PHE A 185 -17.28 4.41 -5.87
N ALA A 186 -16.31 5.24 -5.46
CA ALA A 186 -16.00 6.48 -6.16
C ALA A 186 -15.53 6.22 -7.59
N ALA A 187 -14.65 5.22 -7.80
CA ALA A 187 -14.21 4.81 -9.13
C ALA A 187 -15.36 4.28 -9.99
N ALA A 188 -16.26 3.49 -9.41
CA ALA A 188 -17.46 2.97 -10.07
C ALA A 188 -18.38 4.10 -10.55
N ALA A 189 -18.56 5.14 -9.74
CA ALA A 189 -19.38 6.30 -10.08
C ALA A 189 -18.80 7.06 -11.30
N ILE A 190 -17.46 7.22 -11.36
CA ILE A 190 -16.77 7.84 -12.50
C ILE A 190 -16.87 6.97 -13.76
N ALA A 191 -16.71 5.65 -13.61
CA ALA A 191 -16.73 4.70 -14.72
C ALA A 191 -18.14 4.33 -15.20
N GLY A 192 -19.20 4.71 -14.46
CA GLY A 192 -20.58 4.28 -14.75
C GLY A 192 -20.79 2.77 -14.58
N SER A 193 -20.03 2.12 -13.68
CA SER A 193 -20.03 0.67 -13.47
C SER A 193 -20.73 0.29 -12.16
N SER A 194 -20.99 -1.01 -11.97
CA SER A 194 -21.59 -1.54 -10.73
C SER A 194 -20.65 -1.31 -9.53
N PRO A 195 -21.08 -0.62 -8.46
CA PRO A 195 -20.23 -0.36 -7.29
C PRO A 195 -19.67 -1.63 -6.66
N MET A 196 -20.49 -2.62 -6.40
CA MET A 196 -20.08 -3.88 -5.77
C MET A 196 -19.18 -4.70 -6.70
N GLY A 197 -19.48 -4.75 -8.02
CA GLY A 197 -18.64 -5.42 -9.00
C GLY A 197 -17.25 -4.78 -9.08
N THR A 198 -17.19 -3.45 -9.06
CA THR A 198 -15.92 -2.70 -9.02
C THR A 198 -15.17 -2.95 -7.73
N ALA A 199 -15.84 -3.06 -6.58
CA ALA A 199 -15.20 -3.34 -5.31
C ALA A 199 -14.58 -4.75 -5.27
N VAL A 200 -15.29 -5.76 -5.76
CA VAL A 200 -14.76 -7.13 -5.85
C VAL A 200 -13.54 -7.19 -6.78
N GLU A 201 -13.61 -6.52 -7.93
CA GLU A 201 -12.48 -6.49 -8.86
C GLU A 201 -11.30 -5.68 -8.29
N SER A 202 -11.57 -4.59 -7.56
CA SER A 202 -10.53 -3.83 -6.86
C SER A 202 -9.82 -4.67 -5.79
N ALA A 203 -10.58 -5.46 -5.02
CA ALA A 203 -10.01 -6.36 -4.02
C ALA A 203 -9.16 -7.47 -4.69
N ARG A 204 -9.62 -8.01 -5.82
CA ARG A 204 -8.90 -9.00 -6.62
C ARG A 204 -7.58 -8.47 -7.17
N ILE A 205 -7.61 -7.29 -7.80
CA ILE A 205 -6.39 -6.63 -8.32
C ILE A 205 -5.48 -6.23 -7.17
N GLY A 206 -6.07 -5.81 -6.05
CA GLY A 206 -5.37 -5.36 -4.85
C GLY A 206 -4.81 -6.47 -3.96
N ILE A 207 -4.84 -7.76 -4.38
CA ILE A 207 -4.45 -8.91 -3.53
C ILE A 207 -3.05 -8.75 -2.91
N ALA A 208 -2.12 -8.12 -3.62
CA ALA A 208 -0.80 -7.80 -3.12
C ALA A 208 -0.83 -7.01 -1.82
N LYS A 209 -1.79 -6.08 -1.67
CA LYS A 209 -1.93 -5.23 -0.47
C LYS A 209 -2.35 -6.02 0.77
N TYR A 210 -3.00 -7.18 0.60
CA TYR A 210 -3.34 -8.06 1.71
C TYR A 210 -2.16 -8.95 2.13
N LEU A 211 -1.25 -9.27 1.21
CA LEU A 211 -0.12 -10.17 1.47
C LEU A 211 1.14 -9.44 1.93
N VAL A 212 1.40 -8.25 1.39
CA VAL A 212 2.60 -7.46 1.71
C VAL A 212 2.74 -7.17 3.21
N PRO A 213 1.68 -6.83 3.96
CA PRO A 213 1.81 -6.62 5.42
C PRO A 213 2.32 -7.83 6.18
N PHE A 214 1.91 -9.05 5.78
CA PHE A 214 2.48 -10.27 6.36
C PHE A 214 3.98 -10.37 6.05
N ALA A 215 4.38 -10.04 4.81
CA ALA A 215 5.79 -10.05 4.46
C ALA A 215 6.61 -9.08 5.31
N PHE A 216 6.10 -7.91 5.66
CA PHE A 216 6.78 -6.96 6.57
C PHE A 216 7.00 -7.52 7.97
N VAL A 217 6.01 -8.25 8.50
CA VAL A 217 6.09 -8.85 9.83
C VAL A 217 7.10 -9.98 9.87
N TYR A 218 7.10 -10.85 8.85
CA TYR A 218 8.03 -11.96 8.77
C TYR A 218 9.40 -11.58 8.24
N ASN A 219 9.50 -10.52 7.44
CA ASN A 219 10.75 -10.03 6.86
C ASN A 219 10.90 -8.51 7.03
N PRO A 220 11.31 -8.04 8.22
CA PRO A 220 11.50 -6.61 8.48
C PRO A 220 12.55 -5.94 7.57
N SER A 221 13.40 -6.70 6.88
CA SER A 221 14.35 -6.15 5.91
C SER A 221 13.66 -5.36 4.79
N LEU A 222 12.42 -5.71 4.43
CA LEU A 222 11.60 -4.95 3.48
C LEU A 222 11.31 -3.52 3.95
N LEU A 223 11.44 -3.26 5.26
CA LEU A 223 11.28 -1.95 5.89
C LEU A 223 12.63 -1.28 6.20
N PHE A 224 13.68 -1.69 5.52
CA PHE A 224 15.06 -1.20 5.72
C PHE A 224 15.62 -1.50 7.13
N ILE A 225 15.10 -2.51 7.81
CA ILE A 225 15.58 -2.97 9.11
C ILE A 225 16.54 -4.13 8.88
N GLY A 226 17.82 -3.85 9.01
CA GLY A 226 18.89 -4.82 8.77
C GLY A 226 19.91 -4.36 7.71
N PRO A 227 20.77 -5.26 7.23
CA PRO A 227 21.81 -4.92 6.27
C PRO A 227 21.22 -4.62 4.88
N LEU A 228 21.73 -3.62 4.21
CA LEU A 228 21.22 -3.12 2.93
C LEU A 228 21.15 -4.19 1.83
N TRP A 229 22.12 -5.10 1.80
CA TRP A 229 22.12 -6.19 0.80
C TRP A 229 20.91 -7.12 0.96
N LEU A 230 20.48 -7.38 2.20
CA LEU A 230 19.30 -8.20 2.50
C LEU A 230 18.02 -7.46 2.11
N THR A 231 17.96 -6.16 2.37
CA THR A 231 16.86 -5.28 1.91
C THR A 231 16.71 -5.32 0.39
N CYS A 232 17.80 -5.16 -0.36
CA CYS A 232 17.77 -5.23 -1.82
C CYS A 232 17.31 -6.61 -2.31
N LEU A 233 17.83 -7.69 -1.74
CA LEU A 233 17.44 -9.06 -2.09
C LEU A 233 15.95 -9.30 -1.81
N SER A 234 15.48 -8.94 -0.62
CA SER A 234 14.07 -9.08 -0.23
C SER A 234 13.13 -8.24 -1.09
N ALA A 235 13.54 -7.02 -1.45
CA ALA A 235 12.74 -6.15 -2.32
C ALA A 235 12.60 -6.73 -3.73
N VAL A 236 13.69 -7.24 -4.32
CA VAL A 236 13.66 -7.90 -5.64
C VAL A 236 12.81 -9.16 -5.59
N SER A 237 12.97 -9.99 -4.57
CA SER A 237 12.18 -11.21 -4.39
C SER A 237 10.69 -10.90 -4.21
N ALA A 238 10.34 -9.90 -3.40
CA ALA A 238 8.97 -9.43 -3.22
C ALA A 238 8.37 -8.91 -4.54
N PHE A 239 9.13 -8.15 -5.32
CA PHE A 239 8.66 -7.65 -6.63
C PHE A 239 8.35 -8.81 -7.59
N ILE A 240 9.24 -9.80 -7.69
CA ILE A 240 9.04 -10.99 -8.51
C ILE A 240 7.83 -11.78 -8.02
N SER A 241 7.67 -11.95 -6.69
CA SER A 241 6.53 -12.60 -6.07
C SER A 241 5.21 -11.93 -6.45
N LEU A 242 5.11 -10.61 -6.26
CA LEU A 242 3.89 -9.85 -6.56
C LEU A 242 3.54 -9.89 -8.05
N TRP A 243 4.53 -9.85 -8.92
CA TRP A 243 4.33 -10.05 -10.35
C TRP A 243 3.78 -11.44 -10.66
N GLY A 244 4.36 -12.49 -10.09
CA GLY A 244 3.89 -13.86 -10.27
C GLY A 244 2.48 -14.09 -9.73
N LEU A 245 2.13 -13.50 -8.57
CA LEU A 245 0.78 -13.53 -8.03
C LEU A 245 -0.22 -12.83 -8.95
N SER A 246 0.17 -11.71 -9.56
CA SER A 246 -0.68 -11.01 -10.53
C SER A 246 -0.96 -11.88 -11.76
N VAL A 247 0.06 -12.57 -12.27
CA VAL A 247 -0.07 -13.52 -13.39
C VAL A 247 -0.97 -14.72 -13.01
N MET A 248 -0.84 -15.25 -11.81
CA MET A 248 -1.70 -16.32 -11.28
C MET A 248 -3.17 -15.89 -11.26
N LEU A 249 -3.46 -14.69 -10.73
CA LEU A 249 -4.82 -14.20 -10.57
C LEU A 249 -5.47 -13.87 -11.90
N GLU A 250 -4.74 -13.21 -12.78
CA GLU A 250 -5.21 -12.89 -14.12
C GLU A 250 -5.45 -14.15 -14.96
N GLY A 251 -4.67 -15.20 -14.70
CA GLY A 251 -4.75 -16.46 -15.45
C GLY A 251 -4.27 -16.34 -16.89
N TRP A 252 -3.52 -15.28 -17.19
CA TRP A 252 -3.03 -14.99 -18.54
C TRP A 252 -1.60 -14.43 -18.52
N PHE A 253 -0.74 -15.03 -19.30
CA PHE A 253 0.61 -14.51 -19.57
C PHE A 253 1.10 -15.08 -20.90
N LYS A 254 1.18 -14.22 -21.93
CA LYS A 254 1.48 -14.67 -23.30
C LYS A 254 0.57 -15.82 -23.77
N GLY A 255 -0.68 -15.85 -23.30
CA GLY A 255 -1.69 -16.86 -23.53
C GLY A 255 -2.38 -17.33 -22.25
N PRO A 256 -3.53 -18.02 -22.36
CA PRO A 256 -4.27 -18.48 -21.20
C PRO A 256 -3.45 -19.52 -20.40
N LEU A 257 -3.57 -19.48 -19.08
CA LEU A 257 -2.92 -20.39 -18.16
C LEU A 257 -3.89 -21.46 -17.68
N SER A 258 -3.46 -22.73 -17.71
CA SER A 258 -4.23 -23.82 -17.09
C SER A 258 -4.25 -23.67 -15.57
N ALA A 259 -5.25 -24.29 -14.92
CA ALA A 259 -5.37 -24.25 -13.46
C ALA A 259 -4.11 -24.77 -12.74
N ALA A 260 -3.48 -25.81 -13.29
CA ALA A 260 -2.22 -26.35 -12.76
C ALA A 260 -1.07 -25.34 -12.86
N MET A 261 -0.92 -24.64 -13.99
CA MET A 261 0.10 -23.59 -14.16
C MET A 261 -0.13 -22.41 -13.22
N ARG A 262 -1.38 -22.03 -13.00
CA ARG A 262 -1.75 -20.99 -12.04
C ARG A 262 -1.38 -21.39 -10.62
N ALA A 263 -1.66 -22.63 -10.23
CA ALA A 263 -1.28 -23.16 -8.92
C ALA A 263 0.25 -23.17 -8.73
N VAL A 264 1.00 -23.64 -9.72
CA VAL A 264 2.48 -23.68 -9.65
C VAL A 264 3.06 -22.29 -9.50
N ILE A 265 2.66 -21.33 -10.35
CA ILE A 265 3.20 -19.95 -10.25
C ILE A 265 2.78 -19.31 -8.94
N GLY A 266 1.57 -19.60 -8.43
CA GLY A 266 1.10 -19.12 -7.13
C GLY A 266 1.97 -19.61 -5.97
N VAL A 267 2.27 -20.91 -5.93
CA VAL A 267 3.14 -21.50 -4.90
C VAL A 267 4.55 -20.92 -4.98
N LEU A 268 5.14 -20.84 -6.17
CA LEU A 268 6.47 -20.24 -6.36
C LEU A 268 6.50 -18.77 -5.94
N SER A 269 5.43 -18.02 -6.22
CA SER A 269 5.32 -16.61 -5.83
C SER A 269 5.23 -16.47 -4.31
N VAL A 270 4.43 -17.29 -3.63
CA VAL A 270 4.36 -17.29 -2.17
C VAL A 270 5.71 -17.67 -1.56
N MET A 271 6.40 -18.67 -2.09
CA MET A 271 7.75 -19.02 -1.66
C MET A 271 8.72 -17.85 -1.82
N ALA A 272 8.64 -17.10 -2.92
CA ALA A 272 9.49 -15.93 -3.14
C ALA A 272 9.21 -14.79 -2.15
N LEU A 273 8.01 -14.71 -1.57
CA LEU A 273 7.62 -13.69 -0.59
C LEU A 273 8.05 -14.04 0.84
N LEU A 274 8.31 -15.33 1.11
CA LEU A 274 8.69 -15.78 2.46
C LEU A 274 10.00 -15.12 2.91
N PRO A 275 10.15 -14.89 4.22
CA PRO A 275 11.40 -14.40 4.78
C PRO A 275 12.52 -15.43 4.61
N PRO A 276 13.76 -15.00 4.71
CA PRO A 276 14.88 -15.91 4.96
C PRO A 276 14.62 -16.64 6.29
N MET A 277 14.12 -17.87 6.20
CA MET A 277 13.82 -18.70 7.37
C MET A 277 15.07 -19.47 7.79
N GLU A 278 15.15 -19.87 9.06
CA GLU A 278 16.13 -20.87 9.47
C GLU A 278 15.97 -22.11 8.58
N PRO A 279 17.07 -22.68 8.07
CA PRO A 279 16.98 -23.74 7.08
C PRO A 279 16.25 -24.94 7.66
N LEU A 280 15.27 -25.47 6.91
CA LEU A 280 14.60 -26.73 7.22
C LEU A 280 15.59 -27.93 7.26
N ILE A 281 16.76 -27.75 6.66
CA ILE A 281 17.84 -28.76 6.58
C ILE A 281 19.13 -28.08 7.03
N ASP A 282 19.79 -28.62 8.03
CA ASP A 282 21.08 -28.13 8.53
C ASP A 282 22.11 -28.00 7.39
N GLY A 283 22.69 -26.81 7.28
CA GLY A 283 23.71 -26.48 6.28
C GLY A 283 23.22 -25.74 5.04
N LEU A 284 21.92 -25.50 4.87
CA LEU A 284 21.41 -24.68 3.77
C LEU A 284 21.28 -23.21 4.18
N PRO A 285 21.65 -22.23 3.32
CA PRO A 285 21.46 -20.81 3.63
C PRO A 285 19.98 -20.43 3.78
N SER A 286 19.66 -19.58 4.73
CA SER A 286 18.29 -19.13 5.06
C SER A 286 17.51 -18.50 3.89
N PHE A 287 18.20 -17.99 2.88
CA PHE A 287 17.60 -17.35 1.70
C PHE A 287 17.29 -18.29 0.52
N ILE A 288 17.53 -19.60 0.67
CA ILE A 288 17.30 -20.56 -0.45
C ILE A 288 15.84 -20.60 -0.85
N LEU A 289 14.91 -20.64 0.09
CA LEU A 289 13.49 -20.76 -0.21
C LEU A 289 12.94 -19.56 -1.03
N PRO A 290 13.16 -18.31 -0.62
CA PRO A 290 12.82 -17.15 -1.45
C PRO A 290 13.52 -17.14 -2.81
N LEU A 291 14.79 -17.55 -2.85
CA LEU A 291 15.56 -17.60 -4.09
C LEU A 291 15.00 -18.62 -5.08
N VAL A 292 14.69 -19.82 -4.61
CA VAL A 292 14.08 -20.88 -5.44
C VAL A 292 12.72 -20.45 -5.95
N GLY A 293 11.89 -19.81 -5.10
CA GLY A 293 10.62 -19.23 -5.51
C GLY A 293 10.79 -18.19 -6.60
N ALA A 294 11.67 -17.20 -6.39
CA ALA A 294 11.93 -16.12 -7.35
C ALA A 294 12.50 -16.66 -8.68
N LEU A 295 13.48 -17.55 -8.62
CA LEU A 295 14.03 -18.20 -9.83
C LEU A 295 12.97 -19.02 -10.56
N GLY A 296 12.12 -19.76 -9.85
CA GLY A 296 11.02 -20.51 -10.43
C GLY A 296 10.02 -19.62 -11.18
N VAL A 297 9.64 -18.48 -10.62
CA VAL A 297 8.77 -17.49 -11.27
C VAL A 297 9.43 -16.91 -12.52
N VAL A 298 10.71 -16.55 -12.45
CA VAL A 298 11.46 -16.02 -13.59
C VAL A 298 11.60 -17.09 -14.68
N MET A 299 11.93 -18.33 -14.31
CA MET A 299 12.06 -19.44 -15.26
C MET A 299 10.72 -19.74 -15.96
N PHE A 300 9.60 -19.72 -15.22
CA PHE A 300 8.27 -19.82 -15.80
C PHE A 300 8.02 -18.73 -16.85
N ALA A 301 8.34 -17.47 -16.51
CA ALA A 301 8.17 -16.34 -17.41
C ALA A 301 9.01 -16.49 -18.69
N VAL A 302 10.29 -16.86 -18.55
CA VAL A 302 11.21 -17.05 -19.70
C VAL A 302 10.74 -18.20 -20.59
N THR A 303 10.34 -19.31 -19.99
CA THR A 303 9.86 -20.49 -20.73
C THR A 303 8.61 -20.15 -21.54
N ARG A 304 7.66 -19.45 -20.91
CA ARG A 304 6.41 -19.03 -21.56
C ARG A 304 6.66 -17.99 -22.67
N TYR A 305 7.62 -17.09 -22.45
CA TYR A 305 8.03 -16.12 -23.46
C TYR A 305 8.63 -16.79 -24.69
N ARG A 306 9.44 -17.84 -24.51
CA ARG A 306 10.04 -18.58 -25.64
C ARG A 306 9.03 -19.46 -26.41
N LEU A 307 8.05 -20.02 -25.71
CA LEU A 307 7.04 -20.90 -26.33
C LEU A 307 5.98 -20.16 -27.14
N ASN A 308 5.73 -18.86 -26.86
CA ASN A 308 4.74 -18.05 -27.57
C ASN A 308 5.32 -16.72 -28.06
N PRO A 309 6.20 -16.72 -29.08
CA PRO A 309 6.84 -15.50 -29.59
C PRO A 309 5.87 -14.59 -30.37
N GLU A 310 4.76 -15.11 -30.89
CA GLU A 310 3.86 -14.38 -31.84
C GLU A 310 2.93 -13.33 -31.20
N THR A 311 2.85 -13.22 -29.89
CA THR A 311 1.97 -12.21 -29.23
C THR A 311 2.68 -10.90 -28.91
N ALA A 312 3.80 -10.58 -29.59
CA ALA A 312 4.61 -9.38 -29.37
C ALA A 312 4.38 -8.28 -30.45
N GLN A 313 3.36 -8.41 -31.31
CA GLN A 313 2.94 -7.37 -32.27
C GLN A 313 1.69 -6.62 -31.82
#